data_482405f9cab246a2ed8ffedb9dc93781
#
_entry.id   482405f9cab246a2ed8ffedb9dc93781
#
_cell.length_a   1.000
_cell.length_b   1.000
_cell.length_c   1.000
_cell.angle_alpha   90.00
_cell.angle_beta   90.00
_cell.angle_gamma   90.00
#
_symmetry.space_group_name_H-M   'P 1'
#
loop_
_entity.id
_entity.type
_entity.pdbx_description
1 polymer ?
#
loop_
_entity_poly.entity_id
_entity_poly.type
_entity_poly.pdbx_seq_one_letter_code
_entity_poly.pdbx_strand_id
1 'polypeptide(L)'
;MAGITSYGAYVPIYRLNRGEIARMWEGYGEGERAVANFDEDSLTMGVEAAIDCLGSIDRGTIDGLYFASTTPPYREKQSASLVAAALDLPREIFTADFTDSLRAGTSAIRAALDAVNGGSARRVLVVISDCRLPAPNSELELIFGDGAAAFLIGDSDVILEIEASYSLTSEFIDIWRREQDTYLRTWEDRFILEEGYLKILPQAVSKAMDNCGLTPGDFTRVILYAPDIRRHTQAARSLGFDIKTQLQEGMFNTVGNTGAAFAPMMLVAALEEANPGDRLLLANYGDGCDVYVFRVTSEVEKNRDRRGIKRHLESKMMLSSYGKYVRFRSLMEWEADRRSPEYASLNQTWRDRKEIMALVGHKCRKCGNIQIDFPVQRICSWCQAKDDFEPVRLSDRKGTLFTFSMDERARVLDLPSIMCVVDLEGGGRIFTQMTDRDPHQVKVGMPVEPTFRNLHDGQGLHNYFWKVRPIRC
;
A
#
# COMPACT_ATOMS: atom_id res chain seq x y z
N MET A 1 -2.79 -12.47 24.42
CA MET A 1 -2.37 -11.06 24.32
C MET A 1 -2.33 -10.71 22.83
N ALA A 2 -2.91 -9.59 22.44
CA ALA A 2 -2.94 -9.18 21.04
C ALA A 2 -1.54 -8.85 20.51
N GLY A 3 -1.31 -9.18 19.25
CA GLY A 3 -0.08 -8.88 18.53
C GLY A 3 -0.29 -8.88 17.02
N ILE A 4 0.78 -8.75 16.26
CA ILE A 4 0.74 -8.87 14.81
C ILE A 4 0.75 -10.36 14.44
N THR A 5 -0.21 -10.81 13.64
CA THR A 5 -0.38 -12.22 13.24
C THR A 5 0.00 -12.46 11.77
N SER A 6 -0.03 -11.41 10.95
CA SER A 6 0.39 -11.44 9.55
C SER A 6 0.82 -10.06 9.08
N TYR A 7 1.60 -10.00 8.02
CA TYR A 7 2.08 -8.77 7.41
C TYR A 7 2.07 -8.87 5.88
N GLY A 8 2.10 -7.71 5.23
CA GLY A 8 2.27 -7.60 3.79
C GLY A 8 2.74 -6.21 3.40
N ALA A 9 3.21 -6.06 2.20
CA ALA A 9 3.63 -4.77 1.67
C ALA A 9 3.31 -4.64 0.18
N TYR A 10 3.36 -3.41 -0.30
CA TYR A 10 3.31 -3.11 -1.72
C TYR A 10 4.25 -1.96 -2.06
N VAL A 11 5.05 -2.16 -3.09
CA VAL A 11 5.84 -1.11 -3.73
C VAL A 11 5.42 -1.05 -5.20
N PRO A 12 4.97 0.11 -5.72
CA PRO A 12 4.66 0.28 -7.13
C PRO A 12 5.75 -0.28 -8.03
N ILE A 13 5.40 -0.76 -9.21
CA ILE A 13 6.40 -1.38 -10.08
C ILE A 13 7.39 -0.36 -10.64
N TYR A 14 6.93 0.88 -10.87
CA TYR A 14 7.76 1.90 -11.50
C TYR A 14 8.76 2.53 -10.54
N ARG A 15 9.97 2.77 -11.08
CA ARG A 15 11.04 3.54 -10.44
C ARG A 15 11.42 4.71 -11.32
N LEU A 16 11.58 5.88 -10.70
CA LEU A 16 12.21 7.04 -11.32
C LEU A 16 13.65 7.15 -10.83
N ASN A 17 14.61 7.12 -11.77
CA ASN A 17 15.99 7.45 -11.44
C ASN A 17 16.07 8.93 -11.04
N ARG A 18 16.62 9.22 -9.87
CA ARG A 18 16.77 10.61 -9.39
C ARG A 18 17.69 11.45 -10.27
N GLY A 19 18.58 10.82 -11.03
CA GLY A 19 19.35 11.49 -12.08
C GLY A 19 18.50 12.08 -13.20
N GLU A 20 17.28 11.54 -13.47
CA GLU A 20 16.35 12.14 -14.44
C GLU A 20 15.72 13.44 -13.88
N ILE A 21 15.43 13.48 -12.57
CA ILE A 21 14.98 14.70 -11.87
C ILE A 21 16.11 15.73 -11.90
N ALA A 22 17.31 15.32 -11.50
CA ALA A 22 18.48 16.17 -11.47
C ALA A 22 18.82 16.76 -12.85
N ARG A 23 18.72 15.95 -13.92
CA ARG A 23 18.95 16.41 -15.29
C ARG A 23 17.94 17.48 -15.72
N MET A 24 16.68 17.35 -15.29
CA MET A 24 15.63 18.32 -15.63
C MET A 24 15.88 19.67 -14.98
N TRP A 25 16.44 19.69 -13.77
CA TRP A 25 16.61 20.89 -12.95
C TRP A 25 18.07 21.32 -12.77
N GLU A 26 18.99 20.76 -13.56
CA GLU A 26 20.44 21.06 -13.50
C GLU A 26 21.06 20.84 -12.10
N GLY A 27 20.53 19.84 -11.38
CA GLY A 27 20.92 19.50 -10.02
C GLY A 27 21.71 18.20 -9.91
N TYR A 28 21.69 17.60 -8.71
CA TYR A 28 22.30 16.30 -8.41
C TYR A 28 21.28 15.36 -7.79
N GLY A 29 21.31 14.09 -8.19
CA GLY A 29 20.42 13.06 -7.63
C GLY A 29 20.97 11.66 -7.90
N GLU A 30 21.08 10.86 -6.86
CA GLU A 30 21.49 9.46 -6.93
C GLU A 30 20.40 8.51 -6.42
N GLY A 31 20.43 7.28 -6.91
CA GLY A 31 19.46 6.26 -6.57
C GLY A 31 18.15 6.42 -7.33
N GLU A 32 17.13 5.76 -6.84
CA GLU A 32 15.81 5.72 -7.46
C GLU A 32 14.71 5.93 -6.41
N ARG A 33 13.51 6.25 -6.88
CA ARG A 33 12.32 6.33 -6.04
C ARG A 33 11.18 5.52 -6.65
N ALA A 34 10.33 4.94 -5.82
CA ALA A 34 9.10 4.32 -6.27
C ALA A 34 8.09 5.39 -6.69
N VAL A 35 7.40 5.14 -7.78
CA VAL A 35 6.38 6.03 -8.33
C VAL A 35 5.12 5.22 -8.61
N ALA A 36 4.02 5.62 -7.98
CA ALA A 36 2.71 5.08 -8.29
C ALA A 36 2.39 5.26 -9.79
N ASN A 37 1.83 4.22 -10.39
CA ASN A 37 1.36 4.29 -11.77
C ASN A 37 0.23 5.34 -11.88
N PHE A 38 -0.12 5.74 -13.09
CA PHE A 38 -1.19 6.73 -13.33
C PHE A 38 -2.56 6.27 -12.83
N ASP A 39 -2.76 4.98 -12.67
CA ASP A 39 -3.99 4.34 -12.19
C ASP A 39 -3.88 3.82 -10.74
N GLU A 40 -2.82 4.21 -10.02
CA GLU A 40 -2.60 3.92 -8.61
C GLU A 40 -2.77 5.15 -7.73
N ASP A 41 -3.30 4.91 -6.55
CA ASP A 41 -3.39 5.85 -5.43
C ASP A 41 -3.12 5.14 -4.10
N SER A 42 -3.21 5.86 -2.98
CA SER A 42 -2.98 5.25 -1.66
C SER A 42 -3.98 4.13 -1.35
N LEU A 43 -5.21 4.20 -1.86
CA LEU A 43 -6.22 3.17 -1.64
C LEU A 43 -5.88 1.89 -2.42
N THR A 44 -5.56 1.99 -3.70
CA THR A 44 -5.24 0.83 -4.54
C THR A 44 -3.96 0.14 -4.10
N MET A 45 -2.92 0.90 -3.73
CA MET A 45 -1.69 0.36 -3.12
C MET A 45 -1.97 -0.33 -1.78
N GLY A 46 -2.85 0.26 -0.97
CA GLY A 46 -3.31 -0.34 0.29
C GLY A 46 -4.02 -1.68 0.10
N VAL A 47 -4.87 -1.80 -0.93
CA VAL A 47 -5.53 -3.08 -1.29
C VAL A 47 -4.50 -4.15 -1.65
N GLU A 48 -3.48 -3.80 -2.43
CA GLU A 48 -2.41 -4.74 -2.80
C GLU A 48 -1.60 -5.21 -1.58
N ALA A 49 -1.22 -4.30 -0.68
CA ALA A 49 -0.54 -4.66 0.57
C ALA A 49 -1.42 -5.55 1.48
N ALA A 50 -2.73 -5.27 1.51
CA ALA A 50 -3.69 -6.07 2.26
C ALA A 50 -3.87 -7.48 1.67
N ILE A 51 -3.88 -7.62 0.34
CA ILE A 51 -3.91 -8.93 -0.33
C ILE A 51 -2.66 -9.75 0.03
N ASP A 52 -1.48 -9.13 0.01
CA ASP A 52 -0.23 -9.78 0.43
C ASP A 52 -0.28 -10.19 1.91
N CYS A 53 -0.78 -9.32 2.79
CA CYS A 53 -0.96 -9.60 4.22
C CYS A 53 -1.93 -10.76 4.47
N LEU A 54 -3.07 -10.78 3.80
CA LEU A 54 -4.11 -11.79 4.01
C LEU A 54 -3.70 -13.14 3.42
N GLY A 55 -3.09 -13.18 2.25
CA GLY A 55 -2.72 -14.44 1.59
C GLY A 55 -3.89 -15.42 1.55
N SER A 56 -3.74 -16.57 2.21
CA SER A 56 -4.76 -17.62 2.32
C SER A 56 -5.69 -17.48 3.55
N ILE A 57 -5.55 -16.43 4.35
CA ILE A 57 -6.40 -16.21 5.54
C ILE A 57 -7.85 -16.01 5.11
N ASP A 58 -8.76 -16.70 5.79
CA ASP A 58 -10.19 -16.56 5.55
C ASP A 58 -10.66 -15.14 5.91
N ARG A 59 -11.09 -14.40 4.90
CA ARG A 59 -11.56 -13.02 5.02
C ARG A 59 -12.84 -12.90 5.85
N GLY A 60 -13.62 -13.97 5.97
CA GLY A 60 -14.78 -14.05 6.85
C GLY A 60 -14.46 -13.95 8.34
N THR A 61 -13.16 -14.07 8.71
CA THR A 61 -12.70 -13.98 10.10
C THR A 61 -12.25 -12.58 10.52
N ILE A 62 -12.32 -11.60 9.62
CA ILE A 62 -11.91 -10.22 9.88
C ILE A 62 -13.09 -9.46 10.50
N ASP A 63 -12.88 -8.88 11.68
CA ASP A 63 -13.89 -8.13 12.44
C ASP A 63 -13.73 -6.61 12.30
N GLY A 64 -12.58 -6.14 11.81
CA GLY A 64 -12.32 -4.71 11.63
C GLY A 64 -11.29 -4.42 10.55
N LEU A 65 -11.40 -3.24 9.93
CA LEU A 65 -10.41 -2.71 9.00
C LEU A 65 -10.14 -1.24 9.30
N TYR A 66 -8.87 -0.90 9.52
CA TYR A 66 -8.39 0.46 9.71
C TYR A 66 -7.48 0.85 8.55
N PHE A 67 -7.81 1.96 7.89
CA PHE A 67 -6.99 2.52 6.81
C PHE A 67 -6.25 3.75 7.34
N ALA A 68 -4.93 3.80 7.14
CA ALA A 68 -4.09 4.89 7.60
C ALA A 68 -3.34 5.53 6.43
N SER A 69 -3.51 6.85 6.26
CA SER A 69 -2.89 7.58 5.15
C SER A 69 -2.90 9.08 5.39
N THR A 70 -1.84 9.78 4.97
CA THR A 70 -1.85 11.25 4.85
C THR A 70 -2.36 11.72 3.48
N THR A 71 -2.65 10.77 2.57
CA THR A 71 -3.09 11.05 1.19
C THR A 71 -4.30 10.19 0.79
N PRO A 72 -5.39 10.17 1.59
CA PRO A 72 -6.59 9.46 1.17
C PRO A 72 -7.15 10.10 -0.11
N PRO A 73 -7.72 9.30 -1.05
CA PRO A 73 -8.21 9.82 -2.32
C PRO A 73 -9.40 10.78 -2.18
N TYR A 74 -10.16 10.64 -1.10
CA TYR A 74 -11.27 11.53 -0.77
C TYR A 74 -11.02 12.23 0.58
N ARG A 75 -11.49 13.46 0.70
CA ARG A 75 -11.50 14.17 1.99
C ARG A 75 -12.65 13.75 2.87
N GLU A 76 -13.80 13.45 2.27
CA GLU A 76 -15.05 13.16 2.96
C GLU A 76 -15.72 11.90 2.39
N LYS A 77 -14.96 10.81 2.34
CA LYS A 77 -15.43 9.47 2.00
C LYS A 77 -14.49 8.47 2.64
N GLN A 78 -15.02 7.60 3.48
CA GLN A 78 -14.21 6.61 4.19
C GLN A 78 -13.50 5.65 3.23
N SER A 79 -12.17 5.66 3.26
CA SER A 79 -11.30 4.78 2.46
C SER A 79 -11.35 3.34 2.96
N ALA A 80 -11.37 3.13 4.28
CA ALA A 80 -11.47 1.81 4.88
C ALA A 80 -12.65 0.99 4.35
N SER A 81 -13.82 1.63 4.12
CA SER A 81 -15.00 0.96 3.58
C SER A 81 -14.83 0.54 2.11
N LEU A 82 -14.06 1.32 1.32
CA LEU A 82 -13.72 0.96 -0.07
C LEU A 82 -12.73 -0.21 -0.12
N VAL A 83 -11.69 -0.16 0.72
CA VAL A 83 -10.73 -1.27 0.87
C VAL A 83 -11.43 -2.56 1.30
N ALA A 84 -12.34 -2.48 2.30
CA ALA A 84 -13.13 -3.62 2.75
C ALA A 84 -13.98 -4.23 1.63
N ALA A 85 -14.59 -3.38 0.79
CA ALA A 85 -15.37 -3.83 -0.36
C ALA A 85 -14.49 -4.49 -1.44
N ALA A 86 -13.31 -3.93 -1.73
CA ALA A 86 -12.36 -4.50 -2.70
C ALA A 86 -11.80 -5.86 -2.23
N LEU A 87 -11.63 -6.03 -0.93
CA LEU A 87 -11.17 -7.27 -0.31
C LEU A 87 -12.29 -8.29 -0.08
N ASP A 88 -13.55 -8.00 -0.41
CA ASP A 88 -14.72 -8.83 -0.12
C ASP A 88 -14.83 -9.22 1.37
N LEU A 89 -14.58 -8.27 2.26
CA LEU A 89 -14.73 -8.50 3.70
C LEU A 89 -16.22 -8.51 4.09
N PRO A 90 -16.58 -9.14 5.23
CA PRO A 90 -17.94 -9.11 5.76
C PRO A 90 -18.45 -7.66 5.91
N ARG A 91 -19.77 -7.48 5.79
CA ARG A 91 -20.39 -6.15 5.95
C ARG A 91 -20.52 -5.75 7.43
N GLU A 92 -20.57 -6.72 8.30
CA GLU A 92 -20.70 -6.57 9.75
C GLU A 92 -19.34 -6.38 10.42
N ILE A 93 -18.46 -5.55 9.86
CA ILE A 93 -17.16 -5.20 10.43
C ILE A 93 -17.09 -3.73 10.81
N PHE A 94 -16.27 -3.39 11.78
CA PHE A 94 -15.97 -2.00 12.09
C PHE A 94 -14.89 -1.46 11.13
N THR A 95 -15.09 -0.24 10.63
CA THR A 95 -14.11 0.41 9.73
C THR A 95 -13.80 1.83 10.22
N ALA A 96 -12.53 2.24 10.14
CA ALA A 96 -12.08 3.60 10.47
C ALA A 96 -10.93 4.05 9.58
N ASP A 97 -10.86 5.37 9.33
CA ASP A 97 -9.72 6.01 8.68
C ASP A 97 -8.91 6.77 9.74
N PHE A 98 -7.57 6.66 9.66
CA PHE A 98 -6.59 7.41 10.44
C PHE A 98 -5.81 8.31 9.48
N THR A 99 -5.82 9.62 9.71
CA THR A 99 -5.25 10.60 8.77
C THR A 99 -4.42 11.66 9.49
N ASP A 100 -3.94 12.62 8.74
CA ASP A 100 -3.37 13.92 9.17
C ASP A 100 -2.02 13.87 9.89
N SER A 101 -1.43 12.70 10.10
CA SER A 101 -0.10 12.56 10.70
C SER A 101 0.67 11.39 10.09
N LEU A 102 1.99 11.49 10.03
CA LEU A 102 2.85 10.35 9.67
C LEU A 102 2.73 9.19 10.66
N ARG A 103 2.23 9.45 11.89
CA ARG A 103 1.90 8.41 12.89
C ARG A 103 0.55 7.73 12.67
N ALA A 104 -0.21 8.12 11.65
CA ALA A 104 -1.52 7.51 11.38
C ALA A 104 -1.46 5.97 11.38
N GLY A 105 -0.41 5.38 10.80
CA GLY A 105 -0.20 3.93 10.77
C GLY A 105 0.02 3.32 12.15
N THR A 106 0.90 3.87 12.97
CA THR A 106 1.18 3.38 14.32
C THR A 106 0.01 3.64 15.28
N SER A 107 -0.73 4.74 15.08
CA SER A 107 -1.97 5.02 15.80
C SER A 107 -3.07 4.00 15.48
N ALA A 108 -3.20 3.62 14.20
CA ALA A 108 -4.15 2.57 13.77
C ALA A 108 -3.77 1.19 14.34
N ILE A 109 -2.46 0.85 14.38
CA ILE A 109 -1.97 -0.37 15.04
C ILE A 109 -2.35 -0.35 16.53
N ARG A 110 -2.17 0.77 17.22
CA ARG A 110 -2.55 0.91 18.64
C ARG A 110 -4.04 0.68 18.83
N ALA A 111 -4.88 1.36 18.05
CA ALA A 111 -6.32 1.20 18.11
C ALA A 111 -6.77 -0.26 17.85
N ALA A 112 -6.12 -0.94 16.91
CA ALA A 112 -6.40 -2.35 16.62
C ALA A 112 -6.02 -3.28 17.79
N LEU A 113 -4.85 -3.05 18.41
CA LEU A 113 -4.43 -3.78 19.60
C LEU A 113 -5.39 -3.57 20.78
N ASP A 114 -5.82 -2.33 21.01
CA ASP A 114 -6.76 -1.99 22.05
C ASP A 114 -8.14 -2.64 21.80
N ALA A 115 -8.60 -2.68 20.53
CA ALA A 115 -9.83 -3.36 20.14
C ALA A 115 -9.78 -4.87 20.39
N VAL A 116 -8.67 -5.53 20.04
CA VAL A 116 -8.49 -6.98 20.27
C VAL A 116 -8.33 -7.28 21.77
N ASN A 117 -7.49 -6.55 22.48
CA ASN A 117 -7.31 -6.75 23.93
C ASN A 117 -8.58 -6.44 24.73
N GLY A 118 -9.38 -5.46 24.27
CA GLY A 118 -10.67 -5.09 24.87
C GLY A 118 -11.81 -6.05 24.50
N GLY A 119 -11.59 -7.01 23.58
CA GLY A 119 -12.56 -8.01 23.17
C GLY A 119 -13.67 -7.49 22.25
N SER A 120 -13.55 -6.27 21.71
CA SER A 120 -14.50 -5.73 20.72
C SER A 120 -14.26 -6.25 19.30
N ALA A 121 -13.08 -6.80 19.02
CA ALA A 121 -12.72 -7.48 17.79
C ALA A 121 -11.77 -8.64 18.11
N ARG A 122 -11.72 -9.66 17.26
CA ARG A 122 -10.72 -10.75 17.32
C ARG A 122 -9.60 -10.55 16.32
N ARG A 123 -9.94 -10.03 15.15
CA ARG A 123 -8.97 -9.76 14.06
C ARG A 123 -9.25 -8.43 13.39
N VAL A 124 -8.26 -7.54 13.39
CA VAL A 124 -8.33 -6.22 12.77
C VAL A 124 -7.23 -6.09 11.74
N LEU A 125 -7.61 -5.82 10.48
CA LEU A 125 -6.67 -5.53 9.40
C LEU A 125 -6.32 -4.04 9.42
N VAL A 126 -5.05 -3.70 9.57
CA VAL A 126 -4.53 -2.34 9.50
C VAL A 126 -3.81 -2.18 8.17
N VAL A 127 -4.26 -1.24 7.34
CA VAL A 127 -3.70 -0.94 6.02
C VAL A 127 -3.13 0.47 6.02
N ILE A 128 -1.86 0.61 5.67
CA ILE A 128 -1.12 1.88 5.76
C ILE A 128 -0.53 2.19 4.39
N SER A 129 -0.88 3.33 3.80
CA SER A 129 -0.45 3.65 2.43
C SER A 129 -0.37 5.14 2.20
N ASP A 130 0.70 5.61 1.56
CA ASP A 130 0.83 6.99 1.15
C ASP A 130 1.33 7.13 -0.29
N CYS A 131 0.83 8.20 -0.93
CA CYS A 131 1.15 8.60 -2.28
C CYS A 131 1.39 10.12 -2.31
N ARG A 132 2.43 10.56 -1.57
CA ARG A 132 2.69 11.98 -1.27
C ARG A 132 3.23 12.72 -2.50
N LEU A 133 2.72 13.92 -2.75
CA LEU A 133 3.07 14.71 -3.92
C LEU A 133 3.97 15.90 -3.55
N PRO A 134 5.29 15.81 -3.81
CA PRO A 134 6.20 16.94 -3.65
C PRO A 134 6.05 17.94 -4.78
N ALA A 135 6.36 19.22 -4.54
CA ALA A 135 6.44 20.20 -5.62
C ALA A 135 7.61 19.86 -6.56
N PRO A 136 7.42 20.02 -7.88
CA PRO A 136 8.53 19.90 -8.83
C PRO A 136 9.71 20.81 -8.45
N ASN A 137 10.93 20.33 -8.61
CA ASN A 137 12.16 21.01 -8.24
C ASN A 137 12.31 21.32 -6.73
N SER A 138 11.60 20.61 -5.87
CA SER A 138 11.81 20.68 -4.42
C SER A 138 12.76 19.58 -3.94
N GLU A 139 13.42 19.78 -2.79
CA GLU A 139 14.22 18.74 -2.15
C GLU A 139 13.38 17.48 -1.83
N LEU A 140 12.10 17.68 -1.49
CA LEU A 140 11.16 16.60 -1.22
C LEU A 140 10.91 15.70 -2.44
N GLU A 141 11.07 16.22 -3.66
CA GLU A 141 10.93 15.44 -4.88
C GLU A 141 12.02 14.36 -5.02
N LEU A 142 13.21 14.61 -4.49
CA LEU A 142 14.29 13.65 -4.43
C LEU A 142 14.16 12.64 -3.27
N ILE A 143 13.34 12.97 -2.25
CA ILE A 143 13.26 12.17 -1.02
C ILE A 143 12.08 11.21 -1.07
N PHE A 144 10.89 11.66 -1.52
CA PHE A 144 9.66 10.89 -1.42
C PHE A 144 9.58 9.73 -2.40
N GLY A 145 8.83 8.71 -1.99
CA GLY A 145 8.39 7.58 -2.78
C GLY A 145 6.98 7.16 -2.40
N ASP A 146 6.42 6.22 -3.13
CA ASP A 146 5.07 5.73 -2.93
C ASP A 146 5.11 4.27 -2.47
N GLY A 147 4.18 3.85 -1.58
CA GLY A 147 4.13 2.48 -1.11
C GLY A 147 3.12 2.24 0.00
N ALA A 148 2.96 0.98 0.37
CA ALA A 148 2.00 0.55 1.39
C ALA A 148 2.54 -0.62 2.22
N ALA A 149 1.99 -0.75 3.44
CA ALA A 149 2.15 -1.91 4.31
C ALA A 149 0.79 -2.29 4.89
N ALA A 150 0.63 -3.55 5.27
CA ALA A 150 -0.55 -4.02 5.97
C ALA A 150 -0.17 -5.02 7.07
N PHE A 151 -0.93 -4.98 8.17
CA PHE A 151 -0.75 -5.87 9.31
C PHE A 151 -2.09 -6.41 9.76
N LEU A 152 -2.16 -7.70 10.04
CA LEU A 152 -3.28 -8.30 10.71
C LEU A 152 -2.99 -8.38 12.21
N ILE A 153 -3.85 -7.78 13.01
CA ILE A 153 -3.76 -7.77 14.47
C ILE A 153 -4.74 -8.82 15.01
N GLY A 154 -4.28 -9.67 15.90
CA GLY A 154 -5.09 -10.73 16.50
C GLY A 154 -4.45 -11.27 17.78
N ASP A 155 -5.07 -12.28 18.41
CA ASP A 155 -4.63 -12.91 19.65
C ASP A 155 -4.19 -14.38 19.49
N SER A 156 -4.25 -14.90 18.27
CA SER A 156 -3.82 -16.26 17.90
C SER A 156 -2.80 -16.22 16.77
N ASP A 157 -1.87 -17.16 16.74
CA ASP A 157 -0.80 -17.27 15.73
C ASP A 157 0.04 -15.98 15.62
N VAL A 158 0.30 -15.35 16.76
CA VAL A 158 1.01 -14.08 16.85
C VAL A 158 2.46 -14.25 16.41
N ILE A 159 2.91 -13.51 15.40
CA ILE A 159 4.29 -13.48 14.91
C ILE A 159 5.15 -12.45 15.64
N LEU A 160 4.53 -11.33 16.06
CA LEU A 160 5.14 -10.27 16.86
C LEU A 160 4.30 -10.00 18.11
N GLU A 161 4.83 -10.38 19.25
CA GLU A 161 4.29 -9.97 20.56
C GLU A 161 4.75 -8.56 20.89
N ILE A 162 3.87 -7.77 21.53
CA ILE A 162 4.21 -6.42 21.98
C ILE A 162 4.65 -6.49 23.44
N GLU A 163 5.95 -6.30 23.69
CA GLU A 163 6.50 -6.25 25.03
C GLU A 163 6.22 -4.89 25.70
N ALA A 164 6.27 -3.80 24.89
CA ALA A 164 5.98 -2.45 25.38
C ALA A 164 5.61 -1.49 24.26
N SER A 165 4.97 -0.40 24.62
CA SER A 165 4.73 0.73 23.76
C SER A 165 4.84 2.05 24.52
N TYR A 166 5.28 3.10 23.82
CA TYR A 166 5.35 4.45 24.36
C TYR A 166 4.97 5.47 23.27
N SER A 167 4.20 6.48 23.65
CA SER A 167 3.82 7.57 22.73
C SER A 167 4.18 8.92 23.35
N LEU A 168 4.84 9.75 22.56
CA LEU A 168 5.14 11.13 22.88
C LEU A 168 4.41 12.03 21.88
N THR A 169 3.58 12.92 22.37
CA THR A 169 2.92 13.94 21.52
C THR A 169 3.72 15.24 21.58
N SER A 170 3.96 15.83 20.42
CA SER A 170 4.60 17.14 20.29
C SER A 170 3.95 17.89 19.15
N GLU A 171 3.30 19.01 19.44
CA GLU A 171 2.83 19.92 18.41
C GLU A 171 4.06 20.62 17.83
N PHE A 172 4.43 20.20 16.60
CA PHE A 172 5.58 20.72 15.90
C PHE A 172 5.34 20.65 14.39
N ILE A 173 5.30 21.80 13.73
CA ILE A 173 5.03 21.91 12.30
C ILE A 173 6.34 21.77 11.51
N ASP A 174 6.53 20.64 10.84
CA ASP A 174 7.66 20.35 9.96
C ASP A 174 7.24 20.23 8.49
N ILE A 175 6.27 19.38 8.20
CA ILE A 175 5.70 19.18 6.86
C ILE A 175 4.17 19.24 6.98
N TRP A 176 3.55 20.05 6.13
CA TRP A 176 2.09 20.19 6.13
C TRP A 176 1.53 20.37 4.72
N ARG A 177 0.23 20.20 4.58
CA ARG A 177 -0.55 20.48 3.37
C ARG A 177 -1.96 20.89 3.79
N ARG A 178 -2.35 22.10 3.41
CA ARG A 178 -3.71 22.61 3.62
C ARG A 178 -4.63 22.11 2.51
N GLU A 179 -5.91 22.35 2.68
CA GLU A 179 -6.96 21.96 1.73
C GLU A 179 -6.71 22.42 0.27
N GLN A 180 -6.28 23.65 0.08
CA GLN A 180 -6.03 24.25 -1.23
C GLN A 180 -4.63 23.98 -1.78
N ASP A 181 -3.77 23.32 -1.03
CA ASP A 181 -2.41 23.05 -1.47
C ASP A 181 -2.37 21.72 -2.27
N THR A 182 -1.87 21.77 -3.50
CA THR A 182 -1.59 20.58 -4.31
C THR A 182 -0.37 19.83 -3.76
N TYR A 183 0.66 20.59 -3.37
CA TYR A 183 1.94 20.06 -2.94
C TYR A 183 2.16 20.23 -1.45
N LEU A 184 3.00 19.36 -0.90
CA LEU A 184 3.48 19.48 0.47
C LEU A 184 4.34 20.73 0.64
N ARG A 185 4.26 21.31 1.84
CA ARG A 185 5.06 22.43 2.28
C ARG A 185 5.98 22.00 3.42
N THR A 186 7.09 22.66 3.54
CA THR A 186 8.04 22.50 4.64
C THR A 186 8.60 23.86 5.04
N TRP A 187 9.35 23.91 6.11
CA TRP A 187 10.00 25.13 6.62
C TRP A 187 11.53 25.01 6.54
N GLU A 188 12.24 25.84 7.29
CA GLU A 188 13.70 25.85 7.37
C GLU A 188 14.25 24.50 7.87
N ASP A 189 15.01 23.81 7.03
CA ASP A 189 15.46 22.43 7.23
C ASP A 189 16.22 22.24 8.56
N ARG A 190 17.13 23.19 8.87
CA ARG A 190 17.91 23.11 10.11
C ARG A 190 17.03 23.16 11.35
N PHE A 191 16.06 24.06 11.40
CA PHE A 191 15.12 24.19 12.52
C PHE A 191 14.28 22.91 12.69
N ILE A 192 13.71 22.41 11.60
CA ILE A 192 12.91 21.17 11.59
C ILE A 192 13.71 19.99 12.13
N LEU A 193 14.97 19.88 11.73
CA LEU A 193 15.80 18.77 12.16
C LEU A 193 16.25 18.89 13.62
N GLU A 194 16.77 20.03 14.04
CA GLU A 194 17.33 20.21 15.37
C GLU A 194 16.26 20.26 16.47
N GLU A 195 15.16 20.96 16.27
CA GLU A 195 14.09 21.09 17.27
C GLU A 195 12.99 20.01 17.12
N GLY A 196 12.81 19.45 15.94
CA GLY A 196 11.85 18.41 15.65
C GLY A 196 12.45 17.00 15.71
N TYR A 197 12.84 16.46 14.57
CA TYR A 197 13.19 15.05 14.42
C TYR A 197 14.31 14.57 15.35
N LEU A 198 15.47 15.25 15.36
CA LEU A 198 16.66 14.85 16.15
C LEU A 198 16.50 15.03 17.66
N LYS A 199 15.46 15.70 18.10
CA LYS A 199 15.12 15.88 19.52
C LYS A 199 14.01 14.95 19.95
N ILE A 200 12.90 14.92 19.23
CA ILE A 200 11.68 14.22 19.61
C ILE A 200 11.83 12.70 19.52
N LEU A 201 12.37 12.17 18.37
CA LEU A 201 12.50 10.72 18.19
C LEU A 201 13.48 10.10 19.21
N PRO A 202 14.71 10.63 19.43
CA PRO A 202 15.61 10.08 20.45
C PRO A 202 15.01 10.16 21.86
N GLN A 203 14.32 11.24 22.20
CA GLN A 203 13.65 11.38 23.51
C GLN A 203 12.62 10.28 23.72
N ALA A 204 11.77 10.00 22.72
CA ALA A 204 10.75 8.97 22.82
C ALA A 204 11.35 7.56 22.92
N VAL A 205 12.38 7.26 22.11
CA VAL A 205 13.06 5.96 22.12
C VAL A 205 13.76 5.71 23.46
N SER A 206 14.56 6.70 23.95
CA SER A 206 15.22 6.58 25.24
C SER A 206 14.23 6.34 26.37
N LYS A 207 13.12 7.10 26.38
CA LYS A 207 12.08 6.95 27.40
C LYS A 207 11.38 5.59 27.34
N ALA A 208 11.13 5.08 26.13
CA ALA A 208 10.58 3.74 25.94
C ALA A 208 11.53 2.65 26.49
N MET A 209 12.81 2.73 26.20
CA MET A 209 13.82 1.80 26.73
C MET A 209 13.93 1.88 28.27
N ASP A 210 13.99 3.09 28.83
CA ASP A 210 14.04 3.30 30.29
C ASP A 210 12.84 2.66 31.00
N ASN A 211 11.63 2.87 30.45
CA ASN A 211 10.40 2.34 31.03
C ASN A 211 10.36 0.80 31.08
N CYS A 212 11.10 0.14 30.18
CA CYS A 212 11.18 -1.33 30.08
C CYS A 212 12.46 -1.90 30.72
N GLY A 213 13.37 -1.04 31.18
CA GLY A 213 14.68 -1.46 31.67
C GLY A 213 15.56 -2.10 30.60
N LEU A 214 15.40 -1.68 29.35
CA LEU A 214 16.14 -2.20 28.19
C LEU A 214 17.26 -1.22 27.77
N THR A 215 18.31 -1.77 27.20
CA THR A 215 19.47 -1.06 26.66
C THR A 215 19.57 -1.28 25.14
N PRO A 216 20.33 -0.48 24.39
CA PRO A 216 20.51 -0.72 22.96
C PRO A 216 21.00 -2.13 22.61
N GLY A 217 21.80 -2.77 23.49
CA GLY A 217 22.30 -4.13 23.30
C GLY A 217 21.24 -5.24 23.35
N ASP A 218 20.04 -4.91 23.85
CA ASP A 218 18.93 -5.89 23.96
C ASP A 218 18.13 -6.06 22.67
N PHE A 219 18.40 -5.24 21.65
CA PHE A 219 17.67 -5.25 20.39
C PHE A 219 18.48 -5.92 19.27
N THR A 220 17.84 -6.82 18.55
CA THR A 220 18.43 -7.43 17.33
C THR A 220 18.32 -6.46 16.16
N ARG A 221 17.20 -5.74 16.05
CA ARG A 221 16.97 -4.81 14.97
C ARG A 221 16.20 -3.57 15.44
N VAL A 222 16.56 -2.39 14.93
CA VAL A 222 15.85 -1.13 15.21
C VAL A 222 15.39 -0.49 13.92
N ILE A 223 14.09 -0.17 13.87
CA ILE A 223 13.38 0.42 12.76
C ILE A 223 13.05 1.86 13.16
N LEU A 224 13.79 2.83 12.63
CA LEU A 224 13.59 4.24 12.92
C LEU A 224 13.04 4.96 11.68
N TYR A 225 11.91 5.61 11.79
CA TYR A 225 11.53 6.58 10.75
C TYR A 225 12.63 7.64 10.63
N ALA A 226 12.91 8.07 9.41
CA ALA A 226 13.79 9.22 9.19
C ALA A 226 13.43 9.94 7.88
N PRO A 227 13.67 11.27 7.78
CA PRO A 227 13.47 11.99 6.54
C PRO A 227 14.43 11.55 5.44
N ASP A 228 15.67 11.19 5.79
CA ASP A 228 16.71 10.76 4.86
C ASP A 228 17.75 9.83 5.54
N ILE A 229 18.63 9.25 4.74
CA ILE A 229 19.65 8.26 5.19
C ILE A 229 20.66 8.85 6.18
N ARG A 230 21.03 10.14 6.05
CA ARG A 230 21.99 10.78 6.94
C ARG A 230 21.41 10.93 8.34
N ARG A 231 20.17 11.41 8.43
CA ARG A 231 19.43 11.58 9.69
C ARG A 231 19.07 10.24 10.31
N HIS A 232 18.76 9.23 9.51
CA HIS A 232 18.56 7.86 9.97
C HIS A 232 19.77 7.32 10.72
N THR A 233 20.95 7.41 10.12
CA THR A 233 22.20 7.00 10.74
C THR A 233 22.56 7.85 11.98
N GLN A 234 22.31 9.16 11.94
CA GLN A 234 22.59 10.07 13.04
C GLN A 234 21.72 9.73 14.27
N ALA A 235 20.42 9.51 14.09
CA ALA A 235 19.53 9.14 15.19
C ALA A 235 19.93 7.79 15.81
N ALA A 236 20.22 6.77 15.01
CA ALA A 236 20.67 5.47 15.51
C ALA A 236 21.95 5.59 16.37
N ARG A 237 22.95 6.36 15.90
CA ARG A 237 24.19 6.60 16.65
C ARG A 237 23.95 7.33 17.96
N SER A 238 23.11 8.36 17.97
CA SER A 238 22.82 9.14 19.18
C SER A 238 22.12 8.31 20.26
N LEU A 239 21.40 7.27 19.85
CA LEU A 239 20.73 6.31 20.72
C LEU A 239 21.63 5.14 21.15
N GLY A 240 22.87 5.06 20.65
CA GLY A 240 23.82 4.00 21.01
C GLY A 240 23.65 2.69 20.25
N PHE A 241 22.88 2.67 19.14
CA PHE A 241 22.74 1.49 18.31
C PHE A 241 23.89 1.32 17.32
N ASP A 242 24.28 0.07 17.07
CA ASP A 242 25.21 -0.26 15.99
C ASP A 242 24.51 -0.16 14.64
N ILE A 243 24.99 0.78 13.81
CA ILE A 243 24.42 1.06 12.49
C ILE A 243 24.61 -0.06 11.47
N LYS A 244 25.61 -0.95 11.67
CA LYS A 244 25.91 -2.03 10.73
C LYS A 244 25.11 -3.30 11.00
N THR A 245 24.83 -3.57 12.27
CA THR A 245 24.23 -4.84 12.69
C THR A 245 22.81 -4.69 13.21
N GLN A 246 22.45 -3.54 13.81
CA GLN A 246 21.14 -3.35 14.44
C GLN A 246 20.20 -2.44 13.62
N LEU A 247 20.73 -1.42 12.94
CA LEU A 247 19.87 -0.50 12.20
C LEU A 247 19.28 -1.19 10.97
N GLN A 248 17.94 -1.22 10.88
CA GLN A 248 17.25 -1.68 9.67
C GLN A 248 17.60 -0.77 8.49
N GLU A 249 18.00 -1.37 7.39
CA GLU A 249 18.28 -0.62 6.17
C GLU A 249 17.02 0.15 5.74
N GLY A 250 17.16 1.45 5.57
CA GLY A 250 16.12 2.30 5.02
C GLY A 250 16.08 2.22 3.50
N MET A 251 14.89 2.18 2.93
CA MET A 251 14.70 2.08 1.48
C MET A 251 14.89 3.43 0.77
N PHE A 252 15.72 4.33 1.30
CA PHE A 252 15.87 5.70 0.81
C PHE A 252 16.31 5.79 -0.65
N ASN A 253 17.19 4.89 -1.10
CA ASN A 253 17.77 4.92 -2.44
C ASN A 253 17.10 3.97 -3.44
N THR A 254 16.11 3.18 -3.01
CA THR A 254 15.41 2.19 -3.82
C THR A 254 13.91 2.44 -3.95
N VAL A 255 13.31 3.02 -2.92
CA VAL A 255 11.88 3.35 -2.84
C VAL A 255 11.66 4.82 -2.57
N GLY A 256 12.43 5.41 -1.64
CA GLY A 256 12.21 6.73 -1.08
C GLY A 256 11.35 6.69 0.18
N ASN A 257 11.11 7.85 0.79
CA ASN A 257 10.29 7.99 1.98
C ASN A 257 8.80 7.94 1.61
N THR A 258 8.11 6.90 2.04
CA THR A 258 6.70 6.61 1.75
C THR A 258 5.74 7.14 2.82
N GLY A 259 6.13 8.20 3.54
CA GLY A 259 5.24 8.86 4.51
C GLY A 259 4.85 7.96 5.67
N ALA A 260 3.53 7.88 5.96
CA ALA A 260 3.00 7.06 7.05
C ALA A 260 3.32 5.57 6.89
N ALA A 261 3.54 5.09 5.66
CA ALA A 261 3.89 3.70 5.39
C ALA A 261 5.40 3.41 5.53
N PHE A 262 6.29 4.41 5.68
CA PHE A 262 7.72 4.20 5.59
C PHE A 262 8.29 3.31 6.70
N ALA A 263 8.08 3.65 7.96
CA ALA A 263 8.52 2.82 9.08
C ALA A 263 7.78 1.45 9.13
N PRO A 264 6.46 1.37 8.89
CA PRO A 264 5.76 0.10 8.69
C PRO A 264 6.33 -0.79 7.59
N MET A 265 6.70 -0.25 6.43
CA MET A 265 7.35 -1.02 5.36
C MET A 265 8.75 -1.52 5.76
N MET A 266 9.53 -0.71 6.51
CA MET A 266 10.79 -1.18 7.08
C MET A 266 10.58 -2.29 8.13
N LEU A 267 9.47 -2.26 8.87
CA LEU A 267 9.11 -3.37 9.78
C LEU A 267 8.82 -4.65 8.99
N VAL A 268 8.12 -4.57 7.86
CA VAL A 268 7.92 -5.72 6.97
C VAL A 268 9.26 -6.26 6.48
N ALA A 269 10.16 -5.39 6.01
CA ALA A 269 11.51 -5.81 5.57
C ALA A 269 12.31 -6.48 6.70
N ALA A 270 12.20 -5.98 7.94
CA ALA A 270 12.84 -6.61 9.10
C ALA A 270 12.25 -8.00 9.40
N LEU A 271 10.93 -8.17 9.25
CA LEU A 271 10.24 -9.45 9.49
C LEU A 271 10.59 -10.52 8.45
N GLU A 272 10.92 -10.15 7.23
CA GLU A 272 11.38 -11.08 6.19
C GLU A 272 12.69 -11.78 6.57
N GLU A 273 13.50 -11.17 7.45
CA GLU A 273 14.80 -11.70 7.91
C GLU A 273 14.82 -12.10 9.40
N ALA A 274 13.78 -11.76 10.16
CA ALA A 274 13.74 -11.97 11.60
C ALA A 274 13.74 -13.45 12.00
N ASN A 275 14.34 -13.78 13.13
CA ASN A 275 14.33 -15.11 13.71
C ASN A 275 13.52 -15.16 15.00
N PRO A 276 12.97 -16.34 15.37
CA PRO A 276 12.33 -16.51 16.66
C PRO A 276 13.23 -16.05 17.82
N GLY A 277 12.68 -15.25 18.72
CA GLY A 277 13.42 -14.68 19.85
C GLY A 277 14.08 -13.32 19.58
N ASP A 278 14.11 -12.83 18.34
CA ASP A 278 14.59 -11.49 18.04
C ASP A 278 13.74 -10.42 18.74
N ARG A 279 14.37 -9.37 19.23
CA ARG A 279 13.69 -8.19 19.77
C ARG A 279 13.84 -7.03 18.80
N LEU A 280 12.69 -6.48 18.36
CA LEU A 280 12.65 -5.38 17.41
C LEU A 280 12.15 -4.11 18.10
N LEU A 281 12.72 -2.95 17.74
CA LEU A 281 12.20 -1.64 18.12
C LEU A 281 11.71 -0.93 16.87
N LEU A 282 10.46 -0.45 16.89
CA LEU A 282 9.91 0.43 15.86
C LEU A 282 9.70 1.81 16.48
N ALA A 283 10.26 2.86 15.88
CA ALA A 283 9.98 4.25 16.23
C ALA A 283 9.51 5.02 15.00
N ASN A 284 8.29 5.57 15.08
CA ASN A 284 7.67 6.32 13.99
C ASN A 284 7.41 7.76 14.42
N TYR A 285 8.05 8.70 13.72
CA TYR A 285 7.98 10.13 13.98
C TYR A 285 6.88 10.80 13.16
N GLY A 286 6.20 11.79 13.73
CA GLY A 286 5.19 12.67 13.14
C GLY A 286 4.33 13.26 14.24
N ASP A 287 4.26 14.59 14.41
CA ASP A 287 3.55 15.27 15.51
C ASP A 287 3.85 14.65 16.88
N GLY A 288 5.10 14.24 17.06
CA GLY A 288 5.61 13.44 18.17
C GLY A 288 6.28 12.16 17.71
N CYS A 289 6.20 11.09 18.51
CA CYS A 289 6.79 9.79 18.14
C CYS A 289 6.09 8.65 18.88
N ASP A 290 5.76 7.58 18.14
CA ASP A 290 5.30 6.31 18.70
C ASP A 290 6.44 5.30 18.67
N VAL A 291 6.63 4.58 19.78
CA VAL A 291 7.64 3.53 19.93
C VAL A 291 6.97 2.23 20.33
N TYR A 292 7.33 1.15 19.65
CA TYR A 292 6.91 -0.22 19.99
C TYR A 292 8.15 -1.10 20.18
N VAL A 293 8.10 -1.94 21.19
CA VAL A 293 9.06 -3.02 21.42
C VAL A 293 8.36 -4.33 21.18
N PHE A 294 8.90 -5.11 20.27
CA PHE A 294 8.35 -6.39 19.85
C PHE A 294 9.28 -7.55 20.16
N ARG A 295 8.67 -8.71 20.42
CA ARG A 295 9.33 -10.02 20.44
C ARG A 295 8.83 -10.85 19.27
N VAL A 296 9.76 -11.36 18.46
CA VAL A 296 9.47 -12.28 17.37
C VAL A 296 9.22 -13.68 17.92
N THR A 297 8.11 -14.30 17.54
CA THR A 297 7.76 -15.67 17.94
C THR A 297 8.15 -16.68 16.86
N SER A 298 8.00 -18.00 17.14
CA SER A 298 8.21 -19.06 16.16
C SER A 298 7.22 -19.04 15.00
N GLU A 299 6.06 -18.35 15.15
CA GLU A 299 5.04 -18.26 14.11
C GLU A 299 5.51 -17.46 12.89
N VAL A 300 6.57 -16.64 13.01
CA VAL A 300 7.15 -15.89 11.89
C VAL A 300 7.57 -16.79 10.73
N GLU A 301 8.04 -18.01 11.01
CA GLU A 301 8.49 -18.96 10.00
C GLU A 301 7.36 -19.41 9.06
N LYS A 302 6.13 -19.49 9.55
CA LYS A 302 4.95 -19.86 8.76
C LYS A 302 4.48 -18.75 7.83
N ASN A 303 4.95 -17.51 8.05
CA ASN A 303 4.53 -16.31 7.32
C ASN A 303 5.57 -15.81 6.30
N ARG A 304 6.64 -16.55 6.03
CA ARG A 304 7.73 -16.12 5.14
C ARG A 304 7.36 -16.10 3.65
N ASP A 305 6.39 -16.88 3.20
CA ASP A 305 5.98 -16.90 1.81
C ASP A 305 5.01 -15.73 1.50
N ARG A 306 5.57 -14.52 1.53
CA ARG A 306 4.92 -13.26 1.17
C ARG A 306 5.71 -12.59 0.05
N ARG A 307 5.06 -11.68 -0.70
CA ARG A 307 5.82 -10.79 -1.60
C ARG A 307 6.68 -9.84 -0.80
N GLY A 308 6.10 -9.27 0.24
CA GLY A 308 6.77 -8.36 1.14
C GLY A 308 7.47 -7.21 0.42
N ILE A 309 8.61 -6.80 0.93
CA ILE A 309 9.44 -5.76 0.30
C ILE A 309 10.37 -6.36 -0.76
N LYS A 310 11.03 -7.47 -0.46
CA LYS A 310 12.11 -8.02 -1.28
C LYS A 310 11.68 -8.33 -2.71
N ARG A 311 10.61 -9.10 -2.90
CA ARG A 311 10.12 -9.47 -4.24
C ARG A 311 9.61 -8.25 -5.02
N HIS A 312 9.06 -7.23 -4.33
CA HIS A 312 8.68 -5.98 -4.97
C HIS A 312 9.87 -5.15 -5.45
N LEU A 313 11.01 -5.20 -4.77
CA LEU A 313 12.24 -4.56 -5.22
C LEU A 313 12.86 -5.28 -6.43
N GLU A 314 12.76 -6.60 -6.47
CA GLU A 314 13.29 -7.43 -7.56
C GLU A 314 12.48 -7.28 -8.87
N SER A 315 11.18 -6.98 -8.79
CA SER A 315 10.25 -6.90 -9.93
C SER A 315 10.02 -5.48 -10.47
N LYS A 316 10.99 -4.58 -10.34
CA LYS A 316 10.85 -3.17 -10.73
C LYS A 316 10.98 -2.91 -12.24
N MET A 317 10.37 -1.81 -12.69
CA MET A 317 10.51 -1.26 -14.04
C MET A 317 10.91 0.21 -13.96
N MET A 318 11.87 0.63 -14.80
CA MET A 318 12.29 2.04 -14.81
C MET A 318 11.34 2.88 -15.67
N LEU A 319 10.94 4.04 -15.15
CA LEU A 319 10.30 5.07 -15.96
C LEU A 319 11.31 5.60 -16.99
N SER A 320 10.86 5.75 -18.21
CA SER A 320 11.74 6.12 -19.33
C SER A 320 12.24 7.57 -19.26
N SER A 321 11.57 8.44 -18.49
CA SER A 321 11.92 9.86 -18.38
C SER A 321 11.20 10.54 -17.23
N TYR A 322 11.71 11.72 -16.83
CA TYR A 322 10.99 12.63 -15.95
C TYR A 322 9.64 13.08 -16.52
N GLY A 323 9.53 13.27 -17.84
CA GLY A 323 8.27 13.63 -18.49
C GLY A 323 7.16 12.57 -18.30
N LYS A 324 7.52 11.26 -18.27
CA LYS A 324 6.57 10.18 -17.98
C LYS A 324 6.09 10.26 -16.51
N TYR A 325 6.99 10.58 -15.58
CA TYR A 325 6.63 10.82 -14.17
C TYR A 325 5.66 12.00 -14.03
N VAL A 326 5.95 13.14 -14.69
CA VAL A 326 5.07 14.32 -14.71
C VAL A 326 3.66 13.97 -15.18
N ARG A 327 3.54 13.16 -16.24
CA ARG A 327 2.25 12.68 -16.74
C ARG A 327 1.54 11.75 -15.75
N PHE A 328 2.23 10.77 -15.20
CA PHE A 328 1.65 9.79 -14.27
C PHE A 328 1.14 10.43 -13.00
N ARG A 329 1.82 11.47 -12.52
CA ARG A 329 1.49 12.16 -11.28
C ARG A 329 0.64 13.43 -11.49
N SER A 330 0.22 13.70 -12.73
CA SER A 330 -0.56 14.90 -13.09
C SER A 330 0.04 16.20 -12.54
N LEU A 331 1.38 16.34 -12.65
CA LEU A 331 2.10 17.51 -12.13
C LEU A 331 1.95 18.76 -12.99
N MET A 332 1.39 18.63 -14.19
CA MET A 332 1.10 19.72 -15.11
C MET A 332 -0.33 19.60 -15.57
N GLU A 333 -0.95 20.75 -15.80
CA GLU A 333 -2.24 20.83 -16.49
C GLU A 333 -2.05 20.50 -17.98
N TRP A 334 -2.95 19.70 -18.53
CA TRP A 334 -3.00 19.34 -19.93
C TRP A 334 -4.23 19.94 -20.59
N GLU A 335 -4.18 20.19 -21.89
CA GLU A 335 -5.37 20.56 -22.64
C GLU A 335 -6.44 19.46 -22.43
N ALA A 336 -7.60 19.88 -21.89
CA ALA A 336 -8.71 18.95 -21.66
C ALA A 336 -9.15 18.29 -22.96
N ASP A 337 -9.48 17.00 -22.92
CA ASP A 337 -10.05 16.33 -24.07
C ASP A 337 -11.39 16.97 -24.42
N ARG A 338 -11.56 17.34 -25.68
CA ARG A 338 -12.79 17.93 -26.21
C ARG A 338 -13.95 16.93 -26.34
N ARG A 339 -13.69 15.64 -26.12
CA ARG A 339 -14.72 14.60 -26.10
C ARG A 339 -15.45 14.63 -24.76
N SER A 340 -16.67 14.09 -24.78
CA SER A 340 -17.48 14.01 -23.56
C SER A 340 -16.68 13.40 -22.41
N PRO A 341 -16.70 14.00 -21.23
CA PRO A 341 -16.06 13.41 -20.07
C PRO A 341 -16.65 12.03 -19.78
N GLU A 342 -15.82 11.13 -19.30
CA GLU A 342 -16.29 9.84 -18.82
C GLU A 342 -17.21 10.06 -17.61
N TYR A 343 -18.36 9.35 -17.61
CA TYR A 343 -19.34 9.48 -16.54
C TYR A 343 -19.23 8.28 -15.60
N ALA A 344 -19.38 8.57 -14.31
CA ALA A 344 -19.57 7.55 -13.29
C ALA A 344 -21.08 7.33 -13.08
N SER A 345 -21.54 6.08 -13.17
CA SER A 345 -22.90 5.73 -12.85
C SER A 345 -22.97 5.16 -11.43
N LEU A 346 -23.29 6.00 -10.44
CA LEU A 346 -23.45 5.55 -9.04
C LEU A 346 -24.49 4.44 -8.90
N ASN A 347 -25.58 4.51 -9.66
CA ASN A 347 -26.63 3.50 -9.63
C ASN A 347 -26.11 2.14 -10.13
N GLN A 348 -25.30 2.12 -11.18
CA GLN A 348 -24.68 0.90 -11.69
C GLN A 348 -23.66 0.37 -10.69
N THR A 349 -22.76 1.23 -10.23
CA THR A 349 -21.74 0.86 -9.23
C THR A 349 -22.39 0.30 -7.95
N TRP A 350 -23.51 0.86 -7.51
CA TRP A 350 -24.23 0.36 -6.35
C TRP A 350 -24.89 -1.01 -6.61
N ARG A 351 -25.54 -1.18 -7.75
CA ARG A 351 -26.21 -2.44 -8.13
C ARG A 351 -25.21 -3.58 -8.25
N ASP A 352 -24.11 -3.34 -8.96
CA ASP A 352 -23.11 -4.36 -9.32
C ASP A 352 -21.85 -4.26 -8.43
N ARG A 353 -22.01 -3.76 -7.17
CA ARG A 353 -20.87 -3.40 -6.31
C ARG A 353 -19.95 -4.56 -5.97
N LYS A 354 -20.47 -5.76 -5.73
CA LYS A 354 -19.67 -6.94 -5.42
C LYS A 354 -18.83 -7.38 -6.61
N GLU A 355 -19.45 -7.37 -7.77
CA GLU A 355 -18.83 -7.73 -9.03
C GLU A 355 -17.73 -6.74 -9.40
N ILE A 356 -17.99 -5.45 -9.23
CA ILE A 356 -17.07 -4.36 -9.56
C ILE A 356 -15.92 -4.30 -8.54
N MET A 357 -16.23 -4.22 -7.26
CA MET A 357 -15.22 -3.96 -6.22
C MET A 357 -14.42 -5.20 -5.84
N ALA A 358 -15.05 -6.36 -5.73
CA ALA A 358 -14.41 -7.60 -5.28
C ALA A 358 -14.14 -8.60 -6.41
N LEU A 359 -14.48 -8.26 -7.65
CA LEU A 359 -14.41 -9.15 -8.81
C LEU A 359 -15.12 -10.49 -8.53
N VAL A 360 -16.39 -10.40 -8.14
CA VAL A 360 -17.21 -11.59 -7.91
C VAL A 360 -17.86 -12.04 -9.21
N GLY A 361 -17.62 -13.28 -9.59
CA GLY A 361 -18.34 -13.96 -10.66
C GLY A 361 -19.47 -14.83 -10.13
N HIS A 362 -20.25 -15.41 -11.03
CA HIS A 362 -21.41 -16.24 -10.73
C HIS A 362 -21.22 -17.64 -11.33
N LYS A 363 -20.98 -18.62 -10.46
CA LYS A 363 -20.81 -20.03 -10.87
C LYS A 363 -22.17 -20.72 -10.94
N CYS A 364 -22.50 -21.22 -12.12
CA CYS A 364 -23.72 -22.03 -12.33
C CYS A 364 -23.62 -23.34 -11.55
N ARG A 365 -24.59 -23.62 -10.67
CA ARG A 365 -24.62 -24.86 -9.89
C ARG A 365 -24.88 -26.10 -10.74
N LYS A 366 -25.54 -25.94 -11.89
CA LYS A 366 -25.85 -27.04 -12.77
C LYS A 366 -24.68 -27.52 -13.62
N CYS A 367 -23.88 -26.59 -14.20
CA CYS A 367 -22.80 -26.97 -15.14
C CYS A 367 -21.40 -26.51 -14.70
N GLY A 368 -21.31 -25.75 -13.61
CA GLY A 368 -20.00 -25.24 -13.10
C GLY A 368 -19.43 -24.06 -13.86
N ASN A 369 -20.04 -23.61 -14.96
CA ASN A 369 -19.55 -22.44 -15.71
C ASN A 369 -19.61 -21.17 -14.86
N ILE A 370 -18.55 -20.35 -14.90
CA ILE A 370 -18.46 -19.08 -14.19
C ILE A 370 -18.65 -17.93 -15.17
N GLN A 371 -19.63 -17.07 -14.88
CA GLN A 371 -19.94 -15.86 -15.64
C GLN A 371 -19.49 -14.62 -14.87
N ILE A 372 -18.95 -13.63 -15.61
CA ILE A 372 -18.55 -12.33 -15.08
C ILE A 372 -19.29 -11.29 -15.91
N ASP A 373 -20.50 -10.94 -15.47
CA ASP A 373 -21.40 -10.07 -16.22
C ASP A 373 -21.84 -8.85 -15.40
N PHE A 374 -21.94 -7.71 -16.05
CA PHE A 374 -22.43 -6.44 -15.50
C PHE A 374 -23.56 -5.88 -16.39
N PRO A 375 -24.83 -5.96 -16.00
CA PRO A 375 -25.39 -6.53 -14.77
C PRO A 375 -25.37 -8.06 -14.74
N VAL A 376 -25.48 -8.61 -13.52
CA VAL A 376 -25.53 -10.05 -13.29
C VAL A 376 -26.66 -10.72 -14.11
N GLN A 377 -26.29 -11.71 -14.90
CA GLN A 377 -27.23 -12.45 -15.72
C GLN A 377 -27.97 -13.54 -14.93
N ARG A 378 -29.25 -13.68 -15.15
CA ARG A 378 -30.10 -14.68 -14.49
C ARG A 378 -30.10 -16.04 -15.19
N ILE A 379 -29.56 -16.11 -16.40
CA ILE A 379 -29.54 -17.33 -17.24
C ILE A 379 -28.09 -17.71 -17.51
N CYS A 380 -27.77 -18.98 -17.29
CA CYS A 380 -26.45 -19.49 -17.63
C CYS A 380 -26.23 -19.46 -19.14
N SER A 381 -25.19 -18.76 -19.60
CA SER A 381 -24.85 -18.68 -21.02
C SER A 381 -24.52 -20.04 -21.66
N TRP A 382 -24.15 -21.03 -20.83
CA TRP A 382 -23.73 -22.35 -21.29
C TRP A 382 -24.88 -23.40 -21.28
N CYS A 383 -25.56 -23.59 -20.15
CA CYS A 383 -26.54 -24.65 -19.98
C CYS A 383 -27.99 -24.12 -19.83
N GLN A 384 -28.19 -22.80 -19.91
CA GLN A 384 -29.47 -22.11 -19.82
C GLN A 384 -30.25 -22.34 -18.50
N ALA A 385 -29.59 -22.83 -17.45
CA ALA A 385 -30.18 -22.85 -16.12
C ALA A 385 -30.50 -21.42 -15.66
N LYS A 386 -31.65 -21.24 -15.02
CA LYS A 386 -32.15 -19.95 -14.61
C LYS A 386 -32.05 -19.80 -13.10
N ASP A 387 -31.52 -18.64 -12.63
CA ASP A 387 -31.49 -18.27 -11.22
C ASP A 387 -30.77 -19.29 -10.30
N ASP A 388 -29.85 -20.10 -10.85
CA ASP A 388 -29.19 -21.19 -10.13
C ASP A 388 -27.65 -20.96 -10.12
N PHE A 389 -27.23 -19.96 -9.36
CA PHE A 389 -25.84 -19.54 -9.27
C PHE A 389 -25.36 -19.42 -7.82
N GLU A 390 -24.06 -19.57 -7.64
CA GLU A 390 -23.35 -19.21 -6.41
C GLU A 390 -22.30 -18.14 -6.70
N PRO A 391 -22.14 -17.12 -5.82
CA PRO A 391 -21.08 -16.12 -5.99
C PRO A 391 -19.72 -16.77 -5.78
N VAL A 392 -18.73 -16.36 -6.56
CA VAL A 392 -17.35 -16.81 -6.43
C VAL A 392 -16.40 -15.63 -6.64
N ARG A 393 -15.52 -15.39 -5.67
CA ARG A 393 -14.50 -14.36 -5.77
C ARG A 393 -13.40 -14.78 -6.75
N LEU A 394 -12.99 -13.86 -7.61
CA LEU A 394 -12.03 -14.10 -8.68
C LEU A 394 -10.79 -13.22 -8.55
N SER A 395 -10.82 -12.20 -7.69
CA SER A 395 -9.72 -11.24 -7.51
C SER A 395 -8.40 -11.87 -7.01
N ASP A 396 -8.46 -13.03 -6.39
CA ASP A 396 -7.27 -13.77 -5.91
C ASP A 396 -6.74 -14.80 -6.92
N ARG A 397 -7.43 -14.95 -8.06
CA ARG A 397 -7.12 -16.00 -9.03
C ARG A 397 -6.15 -15.48 -10.07
N LYS A 398 -5.06 -16.18 -10.27
CA LYS A 398 -4.20 -15.97 -11.43
C LYS A 398 -4.95 -16.33 -12.70
N GLY A 399 -4.41 -15.93 -13.85
CA GLY A 399 -5.02 -16.23 -15.14
C GLY A 399 -3.98 -16.36 -16.23
N THR A 400 -4.47 -16.73 -17.41
CA THR A 400 -3.67 -16.82 -18.64
C THR A 400 -4.26 -15.88 -19.69
N LEU A 401 -3.41 -15.08 -20.30
CA LEU A 401 -3.81 -14.17 -21.38
C LEU A 401 -4.28 -14.96 -22.60
N PHE A 402 -5.59 -14.96 -22.86
CA PHE A 402 -6.19 -15.66 -23.99
C PHE A 402 -6.00 -14.91 -25.28
N THR A 403 -6.26 -13.59 -25.29
CA THR A 403 -6.03 -12.71 -26.42
C THR A 403 -5.92 -11.26 -25.96
N PHE A 404 -5.36 -10.39 -26.78
CA PHE A 404 -5.26 -8.97 -26.49
C PHE A 404 -5.27 -8.13 -27.78
N SER A 405 -5.53 -6.83 -27.60
CA SER A 405 -5.35 -5.81 -28.63
C SER A 405 -4.51 -4.66 -28.06
N MET A 406 -3.67 -4.05 -28.90
CA MET A 406 -2.89 -2.87 -28.54
C MET A 406 -3.33 -1.68 -29.38
N ASP A 407 -3.59 -0.55 -28.75
CA ASP A 407 -3.92 0.72 -29.39
C ASP A 407 -2.84 1.76 -29.07
N GLU A 408 -1.98 2.03 -30.05
CA GLU A 408 -0.90 3.02 -29.97
C GLU A 408 -1.40 4.47 -30.04
N ARG A 409 -2.67 4.66 -30.40
CA ARG A 409 -3.30 5.97 -30.58
C ARG A 409 -4.38 6.26 -29.55
N ALA A 410 -4.56 5.37 -28.58
CA ALA A 410 -5.48 5.58 -27.49
C ALA A 410 -5.13 6.85 -26.71
N ARG A 411 -6.14 7.57 -26.28
CA ARG A 411 -5.97 8.75 -25.42
C ARG A 411 -5.87 8.33 -23.96
N VAL A 412 -4.77 7.68 -23.60
CA VAL A 412 -4.46 7.21 -22.25
C VAL A 412 -3.10 7.73 -21.81
N LEU A 413 -2.87 7.77 -20.51
CA LEU A 413 -1.61 8.28 -19.96
C LEU A 413 -0.43 7.33 -20.21
N ASP A 414 -0.67 6.03 -20.35
CA ASP A 414 0.37 5.02 -20.60
C ASP A 414 0.09 4.21 -21.87
N LEU A 415 0.74 4.59 -22.99
CA LEU A 415 0.62 3.96 -24.29
C LEU A 415 1.58 2.75 -24.43
N PRO A 416 1.18 1.75 -25.23
CA PRO A 416 -0.12 1.52 -25.86
C PRO A 416 -1.18 1.13 -24.84
N SER A 417 -2.46 1.44 -25.12
CA SER A 417 -3.56 0.86 -24.35
C SER A 417 -3.70 -0.62 -24.73
N ILE A 418 -3.69 -1.50 -23.73
CA ILE A 418 -3.79 -2.95 -23.96
C ILE A 418 -5.07 -3.47 -23.34
N MET A 419 -6.00 -3.91 -24.19
CA MET A 419 -7.22 -4.59 -23.79
C MET A 419 -7.03 -6.10 -23.87
N CYS A 420 -7.40 -6.79 -22.80
CA CYS A 420 -7.10 -8.21 -22.60
C CYS A 420 -8.37 -9.04 -22.41
N VAL A 421 -8.37 -10.24 -22.93
CA VAL A 421 -9.24 -11.32 -22.51
C VAL A 421 -8.39 -12.33 -21.75
N VAL A 422 -8.77 -12.64 -20.53
CA VAL A 422 -8.02 -13.50 -19.62
C VAL A 422 -8.87 -14.65 -19.13
N ASP A 423 -8.34 -15.87 -19.23
CA ASP A 423 -8.92 -17.07 -18.62
C ASP A 423 -8.39 -17.20 -17.18
N LEU A 424 -9.28 -17.15 -16.19
CA LEU A 424 -8.93 -17.24 -14.79
C LEU A 424 -8.83 -18.70 -14.33
N GLU A 425 -7.92 -18.99 -13.41
CA GLU A 425 -7.76 -20.31 -12.82
C GLU A 425 -9.04 -20.75 -12.12
N GLY A 426 -9.45 -22.01 -12.37
CA GLY A 426 -10.71 -22.56 -11.86
C GLY A 426 -11.95 -22.10 -12.62
N GLY A 427 -11.80 -21.37 -13.73
CA GLY A 427 -12.87 -20.93 -14.64
C GLY A 427 -13.24 -19.46 -14.51
N GLY A 428 -13.96 -18.99 -15.51
CA GLY A 428 -14.31 -17.58 -15.71
C GLY A 428 -13.35 -16.89 -16.68
N ARG A 429 -13.93 -16.03 -17.52
CA ARG A 429 -13.17 -15.23 -18.51
C ARG A 429 -13.52 -13.77 -18.33
N ILE A 430 -12.50 -12.93 -18.16
CA ILE A 430 -12.67 -11.49 -17.98
C ILE A 430 -12.10 -10.72 -19.17
N PHE A 431 -12.81 -9.64 -19.56
CA PHE A 431 -12.33 -8.62 -20.47
C PHE A 431 -11.95 -7.36 -19.68
N THR A 432 -10.69 -6.96 -19.69
CA THR A 432 -10.19 -5.82 -18.93
C THR A 432 -8.91 -5.24 -19.53
N GLN A 433 -8.42 -4.13 -18.97
CA GLN A 433 -7.15 -3.52 -19.34
C GLN A 433 -5.97 -4.22 -18.67
N MET A 434 -4.81 -4.23 -19.38
CA MET A 434 -3.52 -4.60 -18.78
C MET A 434 -2.75 -3.36 -18.36
N THR A 435 -2.22 -3.40 -17.14
CA THR A 435 -1.34 -2.38 -16.57
C THR A 435 0.00 -2.98 -16.13
N ASP A 436 0.94 -2.19 -15.62
CA ASP A 436 2.25 -2.66 -15.08
C ASP A 436 3.00 -3.61 -16.02
N ARG A 437 3.08 -3.27 -17.30
CA ARG A 437 3.62 -4.14 -18.35
C ARG A 437 4.71 -3.48 -19.19
N ASP A 438 5.59 -4.29 -19.73
CA ASP A 438 6.39 -3.95 -20.91
C ASP A 438 5.59 -4.39 -22.16
N PRO A 439 5.15 -3.45 -23.03
CA PRO A 439 4.35 -3.80 -24.21
C PRO A 439 5.02 -4.80 -25.14
N HIS A 440 6.36 -4.79 -25.21
CA HIS A 440 7.13 -5.69 -26.07
C HIS A 440 7.17 -7.14 -25.58
N GLN A 441 6.83 -7.36 -24.30
CA GLN A 441 6.82 -8.70 -23.69
C GLN A 441 5.42 -9.32 -23.63
N VAL A 442 4.37 -8.56 -23.99
CA VAL A 442 2.99 -9.07 -23.95
C VAL A 442 2.76 -10.09 -25.05
N LYS A 443 2.34 -11.28 -24.69
CA LYS A 443 2.06 -12.39 -25.61
C LYS A 443 0.92 -13.27 -25.11
N VAL A 444 0.17 -13.85 -26.05
CA VAL A 444 -0.86 -14.87 -25.75
C VAL A 444 -0.24 -16.03 -24.98
N GLY A 445 -0.96 -16.54 -23.98
CA GLY A 445 -0.51 -17.62 -23.11
C GLY A 445 0.36 -17.18 -21.92
N MET A 446 0.69 -15.90 -21.78
CA MET A 446 1.45 -15.44 -20.63
C MET A 446 0.60 -15.47 -19.34
N PRO A 447 1.21 -15.79 -18.18
CA PRO A 447 0.53 -15.74 -16.90
C PRO A 447 0.33 -14.29 -16.45
N VAL A 448 -0.87 -14.01 -15.92
CA VAL A 448 -1.26 -12.69 -15.41
C VAL A 448 -2.00 -12.83 -14.08
N GLU A 449 -2.09 -11.73 -13.36
CA GLU A 449 -2.85 -11.65 -12.10
C GLU A 449 -3.74 -10.40 -12.09
N PRO A 450 -4.92 -10.44 -11.44
CA PRO A 450 -5.73 -9.26 -11.20
C PRO A 450 -5.01 -8.26 -10.29
N THR A 451 -5.30 -6.98 -10.50
CA THR A 451 -4.81 -5.87 -9.67
C THR A 451 -5.87 -4.78 -9.59
N PHE A 452 -6.12 -4.26 -8.39
CA PHE A 452 -7.15 -3.26 -8.15
C PHE A 452 -6.65 -1.87 -8.53
N ARG A 453 -7.39 -1.14 -9.39
CA ARG A 453 -6.94 0.13 -9.97
C ARG A 453 -8.06 1.16 -10.08
N ASN A 454 -7.69 2.43 -10.13
CA ASN A 454 -8.57 3.49 -10.60
C ASN A 454 -8.62 3.44 -12.13
N LEU A 455 -9.79 3.20 -12.72
CA LEU A 455 -9.94 3.17 -14.18
C LEU A 455 -9.90 4.59 -14.76
N HIS A 456 -10.67 5.47 -14.16
CA HIS A 456 -10.80 6.89 -14.53
C HIS A 456 -11.54 7.67 -13.44
N ASP A 457 -11.34 8.97 -13.45
CA ASP A 457 -12.12 9.89 -12.65
C ASP A 457 -13.28 10.46 -13.47
N GLY A 458 -14.50 10.34 -12.97
CA GLY A 458 -15.70 10.84 -13.62
C GLY A 458 -16.57 11.65 -12.66
N GLN A 459 -16.85 12.92 -12.97
CA GLN A 459 -17.69 13.81 -12.15
C GLN A 459 -17.25 13.93 -10.68
N GLY A 460 -15.93 13.92 -10.43
CA GLY A 460 -15.36 13.97 -9.08
C GLY A 460 -15.39 12.64 -8.31
N LEU A 461 -15.69 11.53 -8.98
CA LEU A 461 -15.67 10.19 -8.43
C LEU A 461 -14.53 9.38 -9.02
N HIS A 462 -13.80 8.66 -8.18
CA HIS A 462 -12.85 7.65 -8.59
C HIS A 462 -13.58 6.35 -8.92
N ASN A 463 -13.43 5.86 -10.16
CA ASN A 463 -14.03 4.61 -10.60
C ASN A 463 -13.02 3.49 -10.48
N TYR A 464 -13.13 2.68 -9.45
CA TYR A 464 -12.25 1.55 -9.20
C TYR A 464 -12.76 0.28 -9.87
N PHE A 465 -11.82 -0.49 -10.42
CA PHE A 465 -12.08 -1.83 -10.95
C PHE A 465 -10.79 -2.66 -11.01
N TRP A 466 -10.89 -3.90 -11.41
CA TRP A 466 -9.78 -4.83 -11.55
C TRP A 466 -9.22 -4.80 -12.98
N LYS A 467 -7.97 -4.46 -13.10
CA LYS A 467 -7.13 -4.67 -14.29
C LYS A 467 -6.35 -5.97 -14.12
N VAL A 468 -5.56 -6.33 -15.14
CA VAL A 468 -4.58 -7.42 -15.04
C VAL A 468 -3.19 -6.91 -15.26
N ARG A 469 -2.23 -7.59 -14.69
CA ARG A 469 -0.80 -7.35 -14.91
C ARG A 469 -0.05 -8.68 -15.07
N PRO A 470 1.15 -8.68 -15.69
CA PRO A 470 2.05 -9.83 -15.60
C PRO A 470 2.29 -10.19 -14.13
N ILE A 471 2.38 -11.50 -13.82
CA ILE A 471 2.65 -11.92 -12.44
C ILE A 471 3.97 -11.32 -11.99
N ARG A 472 3.95 -10.64 -10.86
CA ARG A 472 5.15 -10.14 -10.19
C ARG A 472 5.74 -11.27 -9.36
N CYS A 473 7.01 -11.60 -9.65
CA CYS A 473 7.76 -12.65 -8.95
C CYS A 473 8.08 -12.26 -7.51
#